data_5b545580cc5209685cb8261ee2a00d74
#
_entry.id   5b545580cc5209685cb8261ee2a00d74
#
_cell.length_a   1.000
_cell.length_b   1.000
_cell.length_c   1.000
_cell.angle_alpha   90.00
_cell.angle_beta   90.00
_cell.angle_gamma   90.00
#
_symmetry.space_group_name_H-M   'P 1'
#
loop_
_entity.id
_entity.type
_entity.pdbx_description
1 polymer ?
#
loop_
_entity_poly.entity_id
_entity_poly.type
_entity_poly.pdbx_seq_one_letter_code
_entity_poly.pdbx_strand_id
1 'polypeptide(L)'
;NYTNPMAMLCWGMFRAAPGIKLVGLCHSVQGTTTEWAERLKVPMSEVDFRCAGINHQAWITRFVHQGRDLLPEIRRLAETPSLWQQDTSRMEYIKHFGYAVTEASGHNSEYSPWFRKTPEAIDRYCPGGGWNGAPGFIKTLYNRPDWRDTMQKMVDWETPVDLVRSQEYGAQIIHALVTGEPEIIYGNVMNNHLIDNLPAEACVEVACRVDAAGVTPQPFGDLPEHLAAINRTQINVQQLAMLAASESEPER
;
A
#
# COMPACT_ATOMS: atom_id res chain seq x y z
N ASN A 1 8.68 -10.30 0.01
CA ASN A 1 7.71 -10.54 1.08
C ASN A 1 6.36 -9.93 0.72
N TYR A 2 5.29 -10.72 0.77
CA TYR A 2 3.89 -10.26 0.57
C TYR A 2 3.05 -10.29 1.85
N THR A 3 3.70 -10.57 3.00
CA THR A 3 2.98 -10.80 4.26
C THR A 3 2.87 -9.51 5.08
N ASN A 4 1.69 -9.26 5.66
CA ASN A 4 1.43 -8.17 6.60
C ASN A 4 1.55 -8.66 8.07
N PRO A 5 1.91 -7.74 8.97
CA PRO A 5 2.13 -6.30 8.80
C PRO A 5 3.47 -5.99 8.10
N MET A 6 3.39 -5.56 6.86
CA MET A 6 4.52 -5.47 5.90
C MET A 6 5.72 -4.70 6.43
N ALA A 7 5.51 -3.45 6.83
CA ALA A 7 6.60 -2.58 7.27
C ALA A 7 7.31 -3.12 8.52
N MET A 8 6.55 -3.63 9.50
CA MET A 8 7.12 -4.21 10.72
C MET A 8 7.92 -5.47 10.42
N LEU A 9 7.41 -6.36 9.57
CA LEU A 9 8.09 -7.58 9.17
C LEU A 9 9.37 -7.29 8.38
N CYS A 10 9.32 -6.39 7.41
CA CYS A 10 10.51 -5.99 6.66
C CYS A 10 11.55 -5.35 7.57
N TRP A 11 11.15 -4.43 8.43
CA TRP A 11 12.03 -3.77 9.40
C TRP A 11 12.68 -4.79 10.35
N GLY A 12 11.89 -5.69 10.93
CA GLY A 12 12.40 -6.76 11.80
C GLY A 12 13.39 -7.70 11.08
N MET A 13 13.09 -8.08 9.84
CA MET A 13 13.99 -8.92 9.02
C MET A 13 15.30 -8.20 8.67
N PHE A 14 15.26 -6.92 8.29
CA PHE A 14 16.47 -6.13 8.06
C PHE A 14 17.32 -5.98 9.32
N ARG A 15 16.68 -5.82 10.49
CA ARG A 15 17.38 -5.75 11.77
C ARG A 15 18.01 -7.10 12.16
N ALA A 16 17.28 -8.19 11.99
CA ALA A 16 17.75 -9.54 12.33
C ALA A 16 18.85 -10.05 11.38
N ALA A 17 18.81 -9.64 10.11
CA ALA A 17 19.75 -10.04 9.08
C ALA A 17 20.12 -8.87 8.16
N PRO A 18 21.05 -7.98 8.59
CA PRO A 18 21.37 -6.74 7.85
C PRO A 18 21.85 -6.94 6.41
N GLY A 19 22.31 -8.14 6.06
CA GLY A 19 22.74 -8.49 4.69
C GLY A 19 21.66 -9.12 3.80
N ILE A 20 20.44 -9.26 4.32
CA ILE A 20 19.36 -9.90 3.55
C ILE A 20 18.96 -9.06 2.34
N LYS A 21 18.83 -9.72 1.18
CA LYS A 21 18.23 -9.12 -0.02
C LYS A 21 16.71 -9.28 0.07
N LEU A 22 16.03 -8.26 0.54
CA LEU A 22 14.60 -8.28 0.81
C LEU A 22 13.93 -7.03 0.25
N VAL A 23 12.75 -7.21 -0.31
CA VAL A 23 11.80 -6.14 -0.61
C VAL A 23 10.41 -6.59 -0.20
N GLY A 24 9.67 -5.73 0.47
CA GLY A 24 8.25 -5.95 0.76
C GLY A 24 7.40 -5.50 -0.41
N LEU A 25 6.40 -6.29 -0.78
CA LEU A 25 5.57 -6.07 -1.96
C LEU A 25 4.10 -5.95 -1.55
N CYS A 26 3.47 -4.86 -1.96
CA CYS A 26 2.06 -4.59 -1.73
C CYS A 26 1.39 -4.13 -3.03
N HIS A 27 0.11 -4.41 -3.18
CA HIS A 27 -0.68 -4.01 -4.35
C HIS A 27 -1.22 -2.57 -4.25
N SER A 28 -1.04 -1.91 -3.10
CA SER A 28 -1.71 -0.65 -2.77
C SER A 28 -1.35 0.50 -3.71
N VAL A 29 -0.10 0.63 -4.12
CA VAL A 29 0.31 1.69 -5.04
C VAL A 29 -0.28 1.46 -6.43
N GLN A 30 -0.08 0.26 -7.00
CA GLN A 30 -0.58 -0.07 -8.32
C GLN A 30 -2.11 -0.02 -8.38
N GLY A 31 -2.78 -0.62 -7.39
CA GLY A 31 -4.23 -0.61 -7.30
C GLY A 31 -4.80 0.80 -7.22
N THR A 32 -4.25 1.63 -6.33
CA THR A 32 -4.72 3.01 -6.14
C THR A 32 -4.45 3.88 -7.37
N THR A 33 -3.28 3.77 -8.00
CA THR A 33 -2.96 4.56 -9.19
C THR A 33 -3.82 4.17 -10.38
N THR A 34 -4.07 2.88 -10.58
CA THR A 34 -4.99 2.37 -11.61
C THR A 34 -6.41 2.87 -11.36
N GLU A 35 -6.91 2.78 -10.14
CA GLU A 35 -8.23 3.27 -9.77
C GLU A 35 -8.40 4.78 -10.05
N TRP A 36 -7.38 5.59 -9.75
CA TRP A 36 -7.41 7.02 -10.08
C TRP A 36 -7.36 7.28 -11.58
N ALA A 37 -6.58 6.52 -12.34
CA ALA A 37 -6.56 6.61 -13.80
C ALA A 37 -7.95 6.30 -14.40
N GLU A 38 -8.63 5.27 -13.90
CA GLU A 38 -9.98 4.90 -14.29
C GLU A 38 -11.01 5.99 -13.95
N ARG A 39 -10.97 6.52 -12.71
CA ARG A 39 -11.84 7.63 -12.28
C ARG A 39 -11.65 8.89 -13.12
N LEU A 40 -10.42 9.15 -13.56
CA LEU A 40 -10.06 10.28 -14.42
C LEU A 40 -10.23 9.98 -15.91
N LYS A 41 -10.55 8.73 -16.28
CA LYS A 41 -10.73 8.25 -17.64
C LYS A 41 -9.49 8.45 -18.52
N VAL A 42 -8.32 8.17 -17.96
CA VAL A 42 -7.03 8.19 -18.67
C VAL A 42 -6.39 6.81 -18.66
N PRO A 43 -5.67 6.39 -19.71
CA PRO A 43 -4.94 5.13 -19.71
C PRO A 43 -3.81 5.18 -18.66
N MET A 44 -3.75 4.19 -17.75
CA MET A 44 -2.69 4.14 -16.73
C MET A 44 -1.29 4.07 -17.35
N SER A 45 -1.15 3.44 -18.51
CA SER A 45 0.11 3.34 -19.25
C SER A 45 0.67 4.68 -19.74
N GLU A 46 -0.15 5.73 -19.78
CA GLU A 46 0.26 7.10 -20.18
C GLU A 46 0.41 8.05 -18.97
N VAL A 47 0.24 7.53 -17.76
CA VAL A 47 0.33 8.34 -16.54
C VAL A 47 1.74 8.32 -15.99
N ASP A 48 2.34 9.50 -15.85
CA ASP A 48 3.56 9.73 -15.08
C ASP A 48 3.16 10.09 -13.64
N PHE A 49 3.50 9.23 -12.68
CA PHE A 49 3.15 9.43 -11.28
C PHE A 49 4.34 9.24 -10.34
N ARG A 50 4.27 9.87 -9.18
CA ARG A 50 5.18 9.65 -8.05
C ARG A 50 4.39 9.35 -6.79
N CYS A 51 4.80 8.32 -6.10
CA CYS A 51 4.21 7.88 -4.84
C CYS A 51 5.32 7.54 -3.85
N ALA A 52 5.17 7.93 -2.60
CA ALA A 52 6.08 7.56 -1.52
C ALA A 52 5.41 7.71 -0.16
N GLY A 53 5.92 6.99 0.83
CA GLY A 53 5.45 7.01 2.20
C GLY A 53 5.79 5.72 2.93
N ILE A 54 4.81 5.17 3.62
CA ILE A 54 4.91 3.85 4.27
C ILE A 54 3.85 2.92 3.71
N ASN A 55 4.02 1.62 3.90
CA ASN A 55 3.03 0.63 3.47
C ASN A 55 1.63 0.98 3.96
N HIS A 56 0.64 0.95 3.07
CA HIS A 56 -0.76 1.34 3.24
C HIS A 56 -0.99 2.82 3.55
N GLN A 57 0.04 3.65 3.60
CA GLN A 57 -0.05 5.09 3.76
C GLN A 57 1.06 5.81 2.98
N ALA A 58 1.19 5.47 1.69
CA ALA A 58 1.99 6.22 0.74
C ALA A 58 1.11 7.26 0.01
N TRP A 59 1.72 8.33 -0.47
CA TRP A 59 1.03 9.50 -1.00
C TRP A 59 1.35 9.70 -2.47
N ILE A 60 0.33 9.89 -3.30
CA ILE A 60 0.49 10.25 -4.70
C ILE A 60 0.76 11.75 -4.78
N THR A 61 2.02 12.13 -4.99
CA THR A 61 2.46 13.52 -5.03
C THR A 61 2.58 14.10 -6.43
N ARG A 62 2.53 13.23 -7.44
CA ARG A 62 2.51 13.57 -8.86
C ARG A 62 1.58 12.62 -9.58
N PHE A 63 0.75 13.15 -10.46
CA PHE A 63 -0.13 12.36 -11.33
C PHE A 63 -0.37 13.16 -12.61
N VAL A 64 0.37 12.85 -13.67
CA VAL A 64 0.43 13.65 -14.90
C VAL A 64 0.09 12.79 -16.10
N HIS A 65 -0.81 13.27 -16.95
CA HIS A 65 -1.15 12.65 -18.23
C HIS A 65 -0.95 13.66 -19.35
N GLN A 66 -0.14 13.31 -20.35
CA GLN A 66 0.18 14.16 -21.51
C GLN A 66 0.60 15.60 -21.12
N GLY A 67 1.43 15.72 -20.10
CA GLY A 67 1.94 16.99 -19.59
C GLY A 67 0.99 17.77 -18.67
N ARG A 68 -0.26 17.31 -18.50
CA ARG A 68 -1.24 17.94 -17.62
C ARG A 68 -1.21 17.31 -16.23
N ASP A 69 -1.08 18.16 -15.22
CA ASP A 69 -1.22 17.74 -13.82
C ASP A 69 -2.69 17.44 -13.49
N LEU A 70 -2.96 16.24 -13.00
CA LEU A 70 -4.30 15.76 -12.66
C LEU A 70 -4.59 15.80 -11.15
N LEU A 71 -3.66 16.21 -10.30
CA LEU A 71 -3.91 16.37 -8.86
C LEU A 71 -5.06 17.34 -8.56
N PRO A 72 -5.25 18.46 -9.30
CA PRO A 72 -6.43 19.31 -9.12
C PRO A 72 -7.75 18.59 -9.37
N GLU A 73 -7.81 17.72 -10.39
CA GLU A 73 -8.99 16.91 -10.68
C GLU A 73 -9.27 15.87 -9.61
N ILE A 74 -8.23 15.22 -9.07
CA ILE A 74 -8.34 14.29 -7.95
C ILE A 74 -8.97 15.01 -6.75
N ARG A 75 -8.51 16.22 -6.42
CA ARG A 75 -9.09 17.02 -5.33
C ARG A 75 -10.55 17.37 -5.60
N ARG A 76 -10.88 17.77 -6.82
CA ARG A 76 -12.27 18.08 -7.21
C ARG A 76 -13.18 16.85 -7.12
N LEU A 77 -12.70 15.69 -7.55
CA LEU A 77 -13.45 14.44 -7.47
C LEU A 77 -13.71 14.02 -6.02
N ALA A 78 -12.81 14.31 -5.10
CA ALA A 78 -13.00 14.02 -3.67
C ALA A 78 -14.19 14.77 -3.04
N GLU A 79 -14.60 15.88 -3.63
CA GLU A 79 -15.80 16.63 -3.21
C GLU A 79 -17.13 16.02 -3.72
N THR A 80 -17.05 14.99 -4.58
CA THR A 80 -18.25 14.38 -5.18
C THR A 80 -18.93 13.45 -4.17
N PRO A 81 -20.19 13.68 -3.77
CA PRO A 81 -20.86 12.89 -2.75
C PRO A 81 -20.92 11.40 -3.03
N SER A 82 -21.12 11.00 -4.29
CA SER A 82 -21.18 9.59 -4.68
C SER A 82 -19.83 8.87 -4.55
N LEU A 83 -18.73 9.55 -4.84
CA LEU A 83 -17.38 9.01 -4.63
C LEU A 83 -17.05 8.96 -3.15
N TRP A 84 -17.44 9.97 -2.40
CA TRP A 84 -17.27 9.97 -0.94
C TRP A 84 -17.97 8.77 -0.28
N GLN A 85 -19.19 8.44 -0.70
CA GLN A 85 -19.92 7.27 -0.18
C GLN A 85 -19.22 5.94 -0.50
N GLN A 86 -18.53 5.85 -1.62
CA GLN A 86 -17.81 4.65 -2.04
C GLN A 86 -16.45 4.50 -1.37
N ASP A 87 -15.83 5.64 -1.01
CA ASP A 87 -14.42 5.68 -0.63
C ASP A 87 -14.17 6.76 0.43
N THR A 88 -14.85 6.64 1.56
CA THR A 88 -15.02 7.66 2.59
C THR A 88 -13.72 8.23 3.14
N SER A 89 -12.89 7.42 3.81
CA SER A 89 -11.70 7.92 4.50
C SER A 89 -10.64 8.45 3.54
N ARG A 90 -10.46 7.83 2.37
CA ARG A 90 -9.51 8.37 1.37
C ARG A 90 -9.97 9.72 0.82
N MET A 91 -11.27 9.92 0.60
CA MET A 91 -11.78 11.24 0.19
C MET A 91 -11.57 12.29 1.27
N GLU A 92 -11.74 11.94 2.55
CA GLU A 92 -11.41 12.86 3.65
C GLU A 92 -9.91 13.20 3.69
N TYR A 93 -9.03 12.22 3.46
CA TYR A 93 -7.59 12.51 3.34
C TYR A 93 -7.30 13.53 2.23
N ILE A 94 -7.90 13.36 1.05
CA ILE A 94 -7.68 14.29 -0.08
C ILE A 94 -8.20 15.69 0.25
N LYS A 95 -9.40 15.79 0.85
CA LYS A 95 -10.00 17.08 1.25
C LYS A 95 -9.14 17.83 2.25
N HIS A 96 -8.63 17.13 3.26
CA HIS A 96 -7.89 17.76 4.35
C HIS A 96 -6.40 17.94 4.07
N PHE A 97 -5.79 17.02 3.33
CA PHE A 97 -4.34 17.02 3.10
C PHE A 97 -3.95 17.29 1.64
N GLY A 98 -4.91 17.31 0.73
CA GLY A 98 -4.69 17.68 -0.67
C GLY A 98 -4.07 16.61 -1.55
N TYR A 99 -3.82 15.40 -1.03
CA TYR A 99 -3.16 14.31 -1.74
C TYR A 99 -3.90 12.99 -1.54
N ALA A 100 -3.92 12.18 -2.61
CA ALA A 100 -4.45 10.83 -2.53
C ALA A 100 -3.46 9.91 -1.79
N VAL A 101 -4.01 9.11 -0.89
CA VAL A 101 -3.29 8.09 -0.13
C VAL A 101 -3.55 6.71 -0.75
N THR A 102 -2.57 5.83 -0.67
CA THR A 102 -2.70 4.45 -1.13
C THR A 102 -3.62 3.62 -0.22
N GLU A 103 -4.04 2.47 -0.70
CA GLU A 103 -4.90 1.49 -0.05
C GLU A 103 -6.39 1.92 0.02
N ALA A 104 -7.26 0.96 0.32
CA ALA A 104 -8.70 1.18 0.44
C ALA A 104 -9.08 1.96 1.69
N SER A 105 -10.23 2.63 1.67
CA SER A 105 -10.74 3.42 2.80
C SER A 105 -10.82 2.64 4.11
N GLY A 106 -11.11 1.34 4.05
CA GLY A 106 -11.13 0.49 5.23
C GLY A 106 -9.78 0.47 5.94
N HIS A 107 -8.70 0.13 5.22
CA HIS A 107 -7.35 0.12 5.76
C HIS A 107 -6.87 1.51 6.18
N ASN A 108 -7.12 2.54 5.37
CA ASN A 108 -6.77 3.91 5.72
C ASN A 108 -7.41 4.36 7.04
N SER A 109 -8.65 3.92 7.30
CA SER A 109 -9.35 4.24 8.55
C SER A 109 -8.69 3.59 9.78
N GLU A 110 -7.95 2.50 9.59
CA GLU A 110 -7.19 1.81 10.65
C GLU A 110 -5.87 2.52 10.97
N TYR A 111 -5.27 3.18 9.98
CA TYR A 111 -3.99 3.89 10.11
C TYR A 111 -4.13 5.30 10.72
N SER A 112 -5.32 5.73 11.09
CA SER A 112 -5.52 7.06 11.65
C SER A 112 -6.46 7.06 12.85
N PRO A 113 -6.26 7.98 13.78
CA PRO A 113 -7.09 8.04 14.98
C PRO A 113 -8.46 8.69 14.73
N TRP A 114 -8.77 9.19 13.53
CA TRP A 114 -9.94 10.05 13.31
C TRP A 114 -11.22 9.29 13.00
N PHE A 115 -11.13 8.15 12.32
CA PHE A 115 -12.30 7.49 11.71
C PHE A 115 -12.95 6.41 12.58
N ARG A 116 -12.26 5.93 13.63
CA ARG A 116 -12.69 4.76 14.43
C ARG A 116 -12.79 5.01 15.93
N LYS A 117 -12.82 6.28 16.37
CA LYS A 117 -12.83 6.63 17.80
C LYS A 117 -14.15 6.37 18.49
N THR A 118 -15.25 6.48 17.78
CA THR A 118 -16.59 6.30 18.33
C THR A 118 -17.45 5.47 17.38
N PRO A 119 -18.52 4.82 17.88
CA PRO A 119 -19.48 4.11 17.02
C PRO A 119 -20.01 4.97 15.88
N GLU A 120 -20.34 6.23 16.14
CA GLU A 120 -20.88 7.17 15.15
C GLU A 120 -19.82 7.49 14.05
N ALA A 121 -18.55 7.59 14.43
CA ALA A 121 -17.47 7.77 13.47
C ALA A 121 -17.29 6.53 12.60
N ILE A 122 -17.38 5.34 13.17
CA ILE A 122 -17.33 4.07 12.43
C ILE A 122 -18.51 3.99 11.46
N ASP A 123 -19.72 4.25 11.90
CA ASP A 123 -20.92 4.23 11.06
C ASP A 123 -20.83 5.24 9.91
N ARG A 124 -20.25 6.40 10.15
CA ARG A 124 -20.11 7.46 9.15
C ARG A 124 -18.99 7.18 8.13
N TYR A 125 -17.80 6.80 8.60
CA TYR A 125 -16.60 6.76 7.79
C TYR A 125 -16.18 5.35 7.38
N CYS A 126 -16.70 4.34 8.04
CA CYS A 126 -16.37 2.94 7.80
C CYS A 126 -17.63 2.10 7.64
N PRO A 127 -18.54 2.44 6.69
CA PRO A 127 -19.79 1.72 6.52
C PRO A 127 -19.51 0.22 6.31
N GLY A 128 -20.26 -0.63 7.02
CA GLY A 128 -20.01 -2.08 7.01
C GLY A 128 -18.86 -2.55 7.90
N GLY A 129 -18.41 -1.70 8.86
CA GLY A 129 -17.37 -2.03 9.84
C GLY A 129 -15.95 -1.81 9.32
N GLY A 130 -15.78 -0.92 8.33
CA GLY A 130 -14.47 -0.66 7.67
C GLY A 130 -14.01 -1.85 6.84
N TRP A 131 -13.39 -1.63 5.72
CA TRP A 131 -12.88 -2.64 4.78
C TRP A 131 -13.86 -3.83 4.57
N ASN A 132 -15.10 -3.53 4.28
CA ASN A 132 -16.20 -4.50 4.38
C ASN A 132 -16.20 -5.26 5.71
N GLY A 133 -15.53 -4.68 6.71
CA GLY A 133 -15.22 -5.18 8.03
C GLY A 133 -14.22 -6.33 8.03
N ALA A 134 -13.26 -6.32 8.96
CA ALA A 134 -12.61 -7.57 9.34
C ALA A 134 -13.65 -8.69 9.61
N PRO A 135 -14.82 -8.41 10.24
CA PRO A 135 -15.95 -9.33 10.24
C PRO A 135 -16.42 -9.75 8.84
N GLY A 136 -16.36 -8.87 7.83
CA GLY A 136 -16.76 -9.17 6.46
C GLY A 136 -15.84 -10.21 5.80
N PHE A 137 -14.54 -10.08 5.97
CA PHE A 137 -13.58 -11.07 5.47
C PHE A 137 -13.78 -12.44 6.14
N ILE A 138 -13.92 -12.46 7.47
CA ILE A 138 -14.20 -13.68 8.22
C ILE A 138 -15.53 -14.29 7.78
N LYS A 139 -16.59 -13.50 7.65
CA LYS A 139 -17.88 -13.96 7.13
C LYS A 139 -17.77 -14.55 5.73
N THR A 140 -16.98 -13.93 4.86
CA THR A 140 -16.75 -14.46 3.50
C THR A 140 -16.08 -15.82 3.53
N LEU A 141 -15.10 -16.02 4.41
CA LEU A 141 -14.46 -17.32 4.60
C LEU A 141 -15.43 -18.37 5.18
N TYR A 142 -16.20 -17.99 6.18
CA TYR A 142 -17.20 -18.91 6.79
C TYR A 142 -18.39 -19.21 5.87
N ASN A 143 -18.75 -18.28 5.01
CA ASN A 143 -19.86 -18.46 4.04
C ASN A 143 -19.41 -19.19 2.76
N ARG A 144 -18.16 -19.65 2.69
CA ARG A 144 -17.65 -20.53 1.62
C ARG A 144 -17.20 -21.85 2.22
N PRO A 145 -18.15 -22.67 2.76
CA PRO A 145 -17.81 -23.92 3.43
C PRO A 145 -17.13 -24.93 2.50
N ASP A 146 -17.35 -24.79 1.20
CA ASP A 146 -16.79 -25.61 0.11
C ASP A 146 -15.42 -25.15 -0.40
N TRP A 147 -14.85 -24.06 0.15
CA TRP A 147 -13.61 -23.51 -0.40
C TRP A 147 -12.45 -24.53 -0.38
N ARG A 148 -12.38 -25.37 0.68
CA ARG A 148 -11.34 -26.41 0.81
C ARG A 148 -11.51 -27.47 -0.26
N ASP A 149 -12.75 -27.93 -0.48
CA ASP A 149 -13.07 -28.93 -1.49
C ASP A 149 -12.80 -28.37 -2.90
N THR A 150 -13.13 -27.11 -3.12
CA THR A 150 -12.82 -26.40 -4.38
C THR A 150 -11.32 -26.33 -4.61
N MET A 151 -10.54 -25.94 -3.60
CA MET A 151 -9.07 -25.88 -3.69
C MET A 151 -8.48 -27.29 -3.89
N GLN A 152 -9.01 -28.31 -3.19
CA GLN A 152 -8.54 -29.68 -3.36
C GLN A 152 -8.75 -30.17 -4.80
N LYS A 153 -9.92 -29.93 -5.38
CA LYS A 153 -10.21 -30.27 -6.78
C LYS A 153 -9.26 -29.58 -7.77
N MET A 154 -8.82 -28.34 -7.47
CA MET A 154 -7.81 -27.64 -8.27
C MET A 154 -6.44 -28.31 -8.12
N VAL A 155 -6.05 -28.70 -6.90
CA VAL A 155 -4.79 -29.41 -6.63
C VAL A 155 -4.78 -30.78 -7.31
N ASP A 156 -5.89 -31.47 -7.30
CA ASP A 156 -6.06 -32.82 -7.91
C ASP A 156 -6.29 -32.76 -9.44
N TRP A 157 -6.26 -31.56 -10.03
CA TRP A 157 -6.50 -31.30 -11.45
C TRP A 157 -7.90 -31.73 -11.94
N GLU A 158 -8.84 -31.92 -11.03
CA GLU A 158 -10.25 -32.21 -11.37
C GLU A 158 -10.97 -30.96 -11.90
N THR A 159 -10.54 -29.79 -11.47
CA THR A 159 -11.03 -28.51 -11.97
C THR A 159 -9.89 -27.77 -12.70
N PRO A 160 -10.11 -27.31 -13.94
CA PRO A 160 -9.11 -26.53 -14.64
C PRO A 160 -8.71 -25.27 -13.86
N VAL A 161 -7.41 -25.01 -13.74
CA VAL A 161 -6.90 -23.75 -13.24
C VAL A 161 -6.91 -22.75 -14.38
N ASP A 162 -7.62 -21.66 -14.22
CA ASP A 162 -7.61 -20.59 -15.21
C ASP A 162 -6.26 -19.85 -15.17
N LEU A 163 -5.50 -19.93 -16.26
CA LEU A 163 -4.18 -19.31 -16.39
C LEU A 163 -4.27 -17.83 -16.81
N VAL A 164 -5.17 -17.09 -16.21
CA VAL A 164 -5.24 -15.63 -16.42
C VAL A 164 -4.07 -14.96 -15.70
N ARG A 165 -3.37 -14.06 -16.43
CA ARG A 165 -2.29 -13.27 -15.84
C ARG A 165 -2.85 -12.41 -14.72
N SER A 166 -2.38 -12.59 -13.51
CA SER A 166 -2.77 -11.80 -12.34
C SER A 166 -2.05 -10.43 -12.33
N GLN A 167 -2.45 -9.56 -11.42
CA GLN A 167 -1.77 -8.27 -11.16
C GLN A 167 -0.49 -8.43 -10.31
N GLU A 168 -0.12 -9.66 -9.97
CA GLU A 168 1.07 -9.96 -9.19
C GLU A 168 2.34 -9.64 -9.97
N TYR A 169 3.20 -8.84 -9.39
CA TYR A 169 4.42 -8.38 -10.04
C TYR A 169 5.70 -9.09 -9.58
N GLY A 170 5.58 -10.10 -8.71
CA GLY A 170 6.71 -10.97 -8.33
C GLY A 170 7.37 -11.66 -9.53
N ALA A 171 6.57 -12.08 -10.51
CA ALA A 171 7.07 -12.67 -11.75
C ALA A 171 7.86 -11.65 -12.60
N GLN A 172 7.43 -10.39 -12.64
CA GLN A 172 8.13 -9.29 -13.32
C GLN A 172 9.48 -9.02 -12.67
N ILE A 173 9.54 -9.04 -11.33
CA ILE A 173 10.81 -8.92 -10.58
C ILE A 173 11.77 -10.06 -10.96
N ILE A 174 11.30 -11.31 -10.95
CA ILE A 174 12.12 -12.46 -11.33
C ILE A 174 12.60 -12.32 -12.77
N HIS A 175 11.73 -11.93 -13.69
CA HIS A 175 12.08 -11.68 -15.09
C HIS A 175 13.19 -10.62 -15.21
N ALA A 176 13.02 -9.46 -14.57
CA ALA A 176 14.01 -8.39 -14.60
C ALA A 176 15.37 -8.81 -14.02
N LEU A 177 15.37 -9.58 -12.93
CA LEU A 177 16.59 -10.13 -12.32
C LEU A 177 17.32 -11.12 -13.24
N VAL A 178 16.59 -11.92 -14.01
CA VAL A 178 17.16 -12.96 -14.89
C VAL A 178 17.59 -12.39 -16.23
N THR A 179 16.78 -11.53 -16.84
CA THR A 179 17.04 -11.00 -18.19
C THR A 179 17.87 -9.73 -18.19
N GLY A 180 17.83 -8.97 -17.08
CA GLY A 180 18.42 -7.63 -16.99
C GLY A 180 17.55 -6.53 -17.59
N GLU A 181 16.37 -6.85 -18.14
CA GLU A 181 15.41 -5.87 -18.60
C GLU A 181 14.87 -5.09 -17.41
N PRO A 182 15.07 -3.76 -17.34
CA PRO A 182 14.73 -3.01 -16.15
C PRO A 182 13.22 -2.82 -15.99
N GLU A 183 12.76 -3.02 -14.75
CA GLU A 183 11.38 -2.77 -14.32
C GLU A 183 11.35 -1.78 -13.16
N ILE A 184 10.29 -1.01 -13.05
CA ILE A 184 10.03 -0.15 -11.89
C ILE A 184 8.87 -0.74 -11.10
N ILE A 185 9.15 -1.03 -9.83
CA ILE A 185 8.15 -1.47 -8.87
C ILE A 185 8.07 -0.47 -7.71
N TYR A 186 7.02 -0.58 -6.91
CA TYR A 186 6.97 0.09 -5.60
C TYR A 186 7.22 -0.95 -4.52
N GLY A 187 8.24 -0.73 -3.71
CA GLY A 187 8.72 -1.71 -2.75
C GLY A 187 8.95 -1.11 -1.36
N ASN A 188 8.75 -1.96 -0.36
CA ASN A 188 9.00 -1.64 1.03
C ASN A 188 10.45 -2.01 1.38
N VAL A 189 11.24 -1.00 1.71
CA VAL A 189 12.69 -1.07 1.95
C VAL A 189 13.08 -0.18 3.13
N MET A 190 14.30 -0.33 3.65
CA MET A 190 14.83 0.61 4.64
C MET A 190 14.96 2.01 4.03
N ASN A 191 14.56 3.02 4.78
CA ASN A 191 14.56 4.40 4.29
C ASN A 191 15.97 4.87 3.89
N ASN A 192 16.94 4.74 4.77
CA ASN A 192 18.31 5.16 4.48
C ASN A 192 18.39 6.51 3.69
N HIS A 193 17.55 7.48 4.08
CA HIS A 193 17.41 8.78 3.42
C HIS A 193 16.84 8.75 1.99
N LEU A 194 16.04 7.76 1.64
CA LEU A 194 15.24 7.76 0.41
C LEU A 194 14.13 8.81 0.47
N ILE A 195 13.53 8.94 1.65
CA ILE A 195 12.61 10.03 2.02
C ILE A 195 13.31 10.82 3.13
N ASP A 196 13.77 12.02 2.81
CA ASP A 196 14.70 12.79 3.65
C ASP A 196 14.09 13.20 4.99
N ASN A 197 12.81 13.54 5.02
CA ASN A 197 12.10 13.99 6.22
C ASN A 197 11.36 12.89 6.99
N LEU A 198 11.74 11.62 6.77
CA LEU A 198 11.34 10.47 7.59
C LEU A 198 12.56 9.84 8.28
N PRO A 199 12.38 9.14 9.43
CA PRO A 199 13.49 8.46 10.12
C PRO A 199 14.25 7.51 9.20
N ALA A 200 15.59 7.59 9.20
CA ALA A 200 16.44 6.81 8.31
C ALA A 200 16.31 5.28 8.50
N GLU A 201 16.01 4.85 9.72
CA GLU A 201 15.81 3.46 10.08
C GLU A 201 14.39 2.92 9.79
N ALA A 202 13.46 3.78 9.37
CA ALA A 202 12.09 3.34 9.08
C ALA A 202 12.02 2.45 7.83
N CYS A 203 11.00 1.60 7.75
CA CYS A 203 10.64 0.91 6.51
C CYS A 203 9.68 1.79 5.72
N VAL A 204 10.07 2.16 4.49
CA VAL A 204 9.32 3.06 3.60
C VAL A 204 8.95 2.38 2.30
N GLU A 205 7.90 2.86 1.66
CA GLU A 205 7.46 2.40 0.34
C GLU A 205 7.81 3.47 -0.72
N VAL A 206 8.68 3.09 -1.64
CA VAL A 206 9.20 3.96 -2.71
C VAL A 206 9.34 3.20 -4.03
N ALA A 207 9.52 3.94 -5.11
CA ALA A 207 9.89 3.35 -6.38
C ALA A 207 11.25 2.65 -6.27
N CYS A 208 11.33 1.44 -6.84
CA CYS A 208 12.54 0.64 -6.91
C CYS A 208 12.76 0.18 -8.35
N ARG A 209 13.96 0.41 -8.86
CA ARG A 209 14.38 -0.17 -10.12
C ARG A 209 14.87 -1.60 -9.86
N VAL A 210 14.42 -2.52 -10.68
CA VAL A 210 14.85 -3.93 -10.65
C VAL A 210 15.49 -4.27 -11.98
N ASP A 211 16.69 -4.86 -11.94
CA ASP A 211 17.41 -5.37 -13.09
C ASP A 211 18.38 -6.49 -12.64
N ALA A 212 19.29 -6.92 -13.51
CA ALA A 212 20.27 -7.98 -13.18
C ALA A 212 21.16 -7.65 -11.96
N ALA A 213 21.30 -6.39 -11.57
CA ALA A 213 22.06 -5.98 -10.39
C ALA A 213 21.25 -6.15 -9.08
N GLY A 214 19.94 -6.34 -9.18
CA GLY A 214 19.05 -6.49 -8.04
C GLY A 214 17.98 -5.41 -7.95
N VAL A 215 17.51 -5.18 -6.72
CA VAL A 215 16.52 -4.13 -6.41
C VAL A 215 17.26 -2.88 -5.93
N THR A 216 17.08 -1.78 -6.65
CA THR A 216 17.70 -0.48 -6.34
C THR A 216 16.63 0.55 -6.03
N PRO A 217 16.39 0.87 -4.74
CA PRO A 217 15.45 1.92 -4.36
C PRO A 217 15.84 3.28 -4.93
N GLN A 218 14.85 4.06 -5.32
CA GLN A 218 15.05 5.38 -5.90
C GLN A 218 14.80 6.46 -4.86
N PRO A 219 15.72 7.44 -4.71
CA PRO A 219 15.50 8.57 -3.81
C PRO A 219 14.23 9.34 -4.19
N PHE A 220 13.45 9.68 -3.18
CA PHE A 220 12.25 10.49 -3.35
C PHE A 220 12.51 11.97 -3.01
N GLY A 221 13.31 12.23 -1.99
CA GLY A 221 13.49 13.54 -1.38
C GLY A 221 12.46 13.78 -0.27
N ASP A 222 12.04 15.02 -0.07
CA ASP A 222 11.06 15.36 0.95
C ASP A 222 9.63 15.06 0.54
N LEU A 223 8.87 14.43 1.43
CA LEU A 223 7.40 14.49 1.38
C LEU A 223 6.92 15.89 1.80
N PRO A 224 5.74 16.35 1.33
CA PRO A 224 5.08 17.49 1.97
C PRO A 224 5.04 17.29 3.49
N GLU A 225 5.47 18.31 4.26
CA GLU A 225 5.77 18.16 5.70
C GLU A 225 4.59 17.62 6.52
N HIS A 226 3.37 18.04 6.19
CA HIS A 226 2.17 17.54 6.87
C HIS A 226 1.90 16.05 6.59
N LEU A 227 2.27 15.52 5.42
CA LEU A 227 2.15 14.09 5.10
C LEU A 227 3.25 13.29 5.81
N ALA A 228 4.48 13.80 5.83
CA ALA A 228 5.56 13.21 6.61
C ALA A 228 5.21 13.15 8.10
N ALA A 229 4.58 14.19 8.65
CA ALA A 229 4.12 14.20 10.03
C ALA A 229 3.10 13.09 10.32
N ILE A 230 2.16 12.83 9.39
CA ILE A 230 1.19 11.73 9.51
C ILE A 230 1.93 10.37 9.47
N ASN A 231 2.84 10.18 8.51
CA ASN A 231 3.61 8.95 8.42
C ASN A 231 4.45 8.70 9.69
N ARG A 232 5.08 9.74 10.27
CA ARG A 232 5.86 9.60 11.52
C ARG A 232 5.04 9.04 12.68
N THR A 233 3.74 9.34 12.77
CA THR A 233 2.89 8.77 13.83
C THR A 233 2.79 7.25 13.71
N GLN A 234 2.66 6.72 12.50
CA GLN A 234 2.60 5.29 12.26
C GLN A 234 3.97 4.62 12.33
N ILE A 235 5.03 5.29 11.88
CA ILE A 235 6.40 4.81 12.04
C ILE A 235 6.74 4.58 13.50
N ASN A 236 6.31 5.45 14.42
CA ASN A 236 6.50 5.26 15.86
C ASN A 236 5.83 3.96 16.35
N VAL A 237 4.60 3.68 15.91
CA VAL A 237 3.90 2.43 16.26
C VAL A 237 4.63 1.21 15.72
N GLN A 238 5.05 1.27 14.44
CA GLN A 238 5.76 0.19 13.77
C GLN A 238 7.10 -0.09 14.46
N GLN A 239 7.85 0.94 14.84
CA GLN A 239 9.12 0.83 15.54
C GLN A 239 8.95 0.17 16.90
N LEU A 240 7.99 0.62 17.70
CA LEU A 240 7.74 0.05 19.03
C LEU A 240 7.31 -1.42 18.92
N ALA A 241 6.43 -1.75 18.00
CA ALA A 241 6.00 -3.14 17.78
C ALA A 241 7.18 -4.03 17.34
N MET A 242 8.02 -3.55 16.44
CA MET A 242 9.23 -4.27 16.00
C MET A 242 10.23 -4.45 17.14
N LEU A 243 10.46 -3.42 17.95
CA LEU A 243 11.35 -3.50 19.12
C LEU A 243 10.82 -4.50 20.14
N ALA A 244 9.55 -4.42 20.52
CA ALA A 244 8.93 -5.36 21.45
C ALA A 244 9.06 -6.82 20.99
N ALA A 245 8.84 -7.08 19.69
CA ALA A 245 8.99 -8.41 19.12
C ALA A 245 10.44 -8.90 19.08
N SER A 246 11.40 -8.01 18.79
CA SER A 246 12.82 -8.40 18.67
C SER A 246 13.56 -8.50 20.00
N GLU A 247 13.14 -7.76 21.02
CA GLU A 247 13.74 -7.74 22.34
C GLU A 247 13.04 -8.67 23.34
N SER A 248 11.95 -9.35 22.89
CA SER A 248 11.12 -10.21 23.74
C SER A 248 10.53 -9.49 24.96
N GLU A 249 10.33 -8.17 24.84
CA GLU A 249 9.73 -7.32 25.86
C GLU A 249 8.35 -6.83 25.38
N PRO A 250 7.28 -7.58 25.66
CA PRO A 250 5.93 -7.25 25.15
C PRO A 250 5.31 -5.98 25.78
N GLU A 251 5.93 -5.41 26.82
CA GLU A 251 5.44 -4.25 27.55
C GLU A 251 5.98 -2.89 27.03
N ARG A 252 6.77 -2.90 25.97
CA ARG A 252 7.27 -1.67 25.32
C ARG A 252 6.31 -1.08 24.30
#